data_be17efbfb438ee18fdda44a8566f526c
#
_entry.id   be17efbfb438ee18fdda44a8566f526c
#
_cell.length_a   1.000
_cell.length_b   1.000
_cell.length_c   1.000
_cell.angle_alpha   90.00
_cell.angle_beta   90.00
_cell.angle_gamma   90.00
#
_symmetry.space_group_name_H-M   'P 1'
#
loop_
_entity.id
_entity.type
_entity.pdbx_description
1 polymer ?
#
loop_
_entity_poly.entity_id
_entity_poly.type
_entity_poly.pdbx_seq_one_letter_code
_entity_poly.pdbx_strand_id
1 'polypeptide(L)'
;SLYRYLGGTHALKLPALLILAADGTAEETEMDFRELMLVPKGISSVQGQIRAAGEIDSLFREALKKRNGREGEPDRKKQDAADGGVLKLLEKAVEEAGYQCGKEIFFAVNAGAGRLYEKQSGVYRFPAESRRCGQRVERSREELIEYLTRLTGEYPISLLEDPLYREDREGIQELEKKLDSLNEDDILILAGSIPKSLPQDTYE
;
A
#
# COMPACT_ATOMS: atom_id res chain seq x y z
N SER A 1 -20.72 22.63 -6.98
CA SER A 1 -20.13 21.85 -5.90
C SER A 1 -18.83 21.19 -6.38
N LEU A 2 -17.89 20.96 -5.48
CA LEU A 2 -16.56 20.40 -5.79
C LEU A 2 -16.63 19.09 -6.60
N TYR A 3 -17.56 18.19 -6.29
CA TYR A 3 -17.68 16.93 -7.01
C TYR A 3 -18.07 17.13 -8.50
N ARG A 4 -18.85 18.15 -8.82
CA ARG A 4 -19.17 18.48 -10.21
C ARG A 4 -17.98 19.06 -10.97
N TYR A 5 -17.12 19.79 -10.27
CA TYR A 5 -15.88 20.32 -10.82
C TYR A 5 -14.90 19.20 -11.14
N LEU A 6 -14.68 18.28 -10.19
CA LEU A 6 -13.74 17.16 -10.33
C LEU A 6 -14.24 16.06 -11.28
N GLY A 7 -15.54 15.75 -11.26
CA GLY A 7 -16.13 14.66 -12.04
C GLY A 7 -16.87 15.08 -13.31
N GLY A 8 -16.98 16.39 -13.56
CA GLY A 8 -17.79 16.94 -14.65
C GLY A 8 -19.29 16.71 -14.44
N THR A 9 -20.08 17.05 -15.47
CA THR A 9 -21.55 16.89 -15.44
C THR A 9 -22.01 15.46 -15.73
N HIS A 10 -21.10 14.57 -16.11
CA HIS A 10 -21.37 13.20 -16.55
C HIS A 10 -20.68 12.13 -15.69
N ALA A 11 -20.22 12.48 -14.48
CA ALA A 11 -19.64 11.51 -13.56
C ALA A 11 -20.71 10.50 -13.11
N LEU A 12 -20.76 9.35 -13.77
CA LEU A 12 -21.72 8.27 -13.50
C LEU A 12 -21.14 7.22 -12.54
N LYS A 13 -19.84 7.29 -12.20
CA LYS A 13 -19.19 6.34 -11.31
C LYS A 13 -18.97 6.93 -9.93
N LEU A 14 -19.27 6.14 -8.91
CA LEU A 14 -18.90 6.42 -7.54
C LEU A 14 -17.37 6.37 -7.43
N PRO A 15 -16.70 7.38 -6.83
CA PRO A 15 -15.27 7.29 -6.55
C PRO A 15 -15.03 6.18 -5.53
N ALA A 16 -13.96 5.41 -5.72
CA ALA A 16 -13.50 4.50 -4.70
C ALA A 16 -12.95 5.28 -3.51
N LEU A 17 -13.29 4.87 -2.30
CA LEU A 17 -12.68 5.42 -1.09
C LEU A 17 -11.32 4.77 -0.86
N LEU A 18 -10.37 5.56 -0.37
CA LEU A 18 -9.13 5.06 0.24
C LEU A 18 -9.32 5.13 1.75
N ILE A 19 -9.37 3.98 2.40
CA ILE A 19 -9.65 3.88 3.83
C ILE A 19 -8.44 3.30 4.52
N LEU A 20 -7.81 4.07 5.41
CA LEU A 20 -6.61 3.66 6.14
C LEU A 20 -6.90 2.40 6.98
N ALA A 21 -6.14 1.35 6.72
CA ALA A 21 -6.17 0.11 7.50
C ALA A 21 -4.98 0.00 8.46
N ALA A 22 -3.77 0.35 8.00
CA ALA A 22 -2.57 0.29 8.81
C ALA A 22 -1.68 1.51 8.57
N ASP A 23 -1.12 2.05 9.66
CA ASP A 23 -0.13 3.12 9.66
C ASP A 23 1.23 2.54 10.11
N GLY A 24 2.24 2.63 9.26
CA GLY A 24 3.58 2.12 9.54
C GLY A 24 4.36 2.93 10.59
N THR A 25 3.82 4.07 11.03
CA THR A 25 4.39 4.80 12.17
C THR A 25 3.90 4.24 13.51
N ALA A 26 2.84 3.44 13.51
CA ALA A 26 2.33 2.79 14.72
C ALA A 26 3.16 1.54 15.05
N GLU A 27 3.61 1.44 16.31
CA GLU A 27 4.47 0.35 16.77
C GLU A 27 3.82 -1.03 16.59
N GLU A 28 2.50 -1.10 16.73
CA GLU A 28 1.74 -2.35 16.59
C GLU A 28 1.71 -2.92 15.18
N THR A 29 1.96 -2.12 14.14
CA THR A 29 1.95 -2.60 12.77
C THR A 29 3.25 -3.27 12.36
N GLU A 30 4.38 -2.85 12.91
CA GLU A 30 5.73 -3.36 12.61
C GLU A 30 5.97 -3.50 11.09
N MET A 31 5.65 -2.49 10.32
CA MET A 31 5.89 -2.45 8.88
C MET A 31 6.80 -1.28 8.49
N ASP A 32 7.44 -1.40 7.33
CA ASP A 32 8.34 -0.38 6.79
C ASP A 32 7.61 0.59 5.84
N PHE A 33 6.58 0.15 5.14
CA PHE A 33 5.73 1.03 4.35
C PHE A 33 4.95 1.99 5.24
N ARG A 34 4.61 3.14 4.66
CA ARG A 34 3.97 4.22 5.41
C ARG A 34 2.52 3.89 5.76
N GLU A 35 1.75 3.44 4.78
CA GLU A 35 0.32 3.20 4.97
C GLU A 35 -0.15 2.03 4.09
N LEU A 36 -1.07 1.24 4.64
CA LEU A 36 -1.90 0.31 3.88
C LEU A 36 -3.35 0.76 3.96
N MET A 37 -4.03 0.76 2.83
CA MET A 37 -5.41 1.24 2.72
C MET A 37 -6.28 0.18 2.03
N LEU A 38 -7.55 0.13 2.43
CA LEU A 38 -8.60 -0.60 1.73
C LEU A 38 -9.16 0.25 0.59
N VAL A 39 -9.42 -0.37 -0.54
CA VAL A 39 -10.04 0.22 -1.74
C VAL A 39 -11.27 -0.62 -2.11
N PRO A 40 -12.44 -0.33 -1.52
CA PRO A 40 -13.65 -1.12 -1.74
C PRO A 40 -14.33 -0.74 -3.07
N LYS A 41 -13.58 -0.75 -4.18
CA LYS A 41 -14.05 -0.31 -5.51
C LYS A 41 -15.11 -1.24 -6.11
N GLY A 42 -15.23 -2.46 -5.65
CA GLY A 42 -16.28 -3.40 -6.07
C GLY A 42 -17.63 -3.21 -5.36
N ILE A 43 -17.69 -2.34 -4.35
CA ILE A 43 -18.91 -2.07 -3.57
C ILE A 43 -19.59 -0.80 -4.09
N SER A 44 -20.84 -0.91 -4.52
CA SER A 44 -21.55 0.11 -5.30
C SER A 44 -22.08 1.31 -4.50
N SER A 45 -22.01 1.31 -3.16
CA SER A 45 -22.49 2.42 -2.33
C SER A 45 -21.46 2.89 -1.31
N VAL A 46 -21.38 4.19 -1.04
CA VAL A 46 -20.49 4.76 -0.01
C VAL A 46 -20.75 4.15 1.36
N GLN A 47 -22.02 3.99 1.73
CA GLN A 47 -22.38 3.37 3.00
C GLN A 47 -21.90 1.91 3.09
N GLY A 48 -22.02 1.16 1.99
CA GLY A 48 -21.49 -0.21 1.89
C GLY A 48 -19.98 -0.23 2.02
N GLN A 49 -19.27 0.68 1.36
CA GLN A 49 -17.81 0.80 1.44
C GLN A 49 -17.34 1.09 2.88
N ILE A 50 -17.98 2.03 3.56
CA ILE A 50 -17.64 2.39 4.95
C ILE A 50 -17.94 1.23 5.91
N ARG A 51 -19.09 0.55 5.72
CA ARG A 51 -19.46 -0.61 6.54
C ARG A 51 -18.44 -1.74 6.38
N ALA A 52 -18.12 -2.11 5.14
CA ALA A 52 -17.13 -3.15 4.85
C ALA A 52 -15.78 -2.83 5.50
N ALA A 53 -15.33 -1.59 5.39
CA ALA A 53 -14.08 -1.16 6.02
C ALA A 53 -14.11 -1.29 7.54
N GLY A 54 -15.20 -0.95 8.19
CA GLY A 54 -15.35 -1.09 9.66
C GLY A 54 -15.35 -2.54 10.12
N GLU A 55 -16.02 -3.44 9.37
CA GLU A 55 -16.04 -4.88 9.64
C GLU A 55 -14.63 -5.49 9.47
N ILE A 56 -13.94 -5.14 8.40
CA ILE A 56 -12.57 -5.59 8.12
C ILE A 56 -11.58 -5.04 9.15
N ASP A 57 -11.66 -3.75 9.51
CA ASP A 57 -10.76 -3.12 10.50
C ASP A 57 -10.84 -3.82 11.85
N SER A 58 -12.03 -4.19 12.29
CA SER A 58 -12.23 -4.91 13.56
C SER A 58 -11.46 -6.25 13.59
N LEU A 59 -11.59 -7.06 12.54
CA LEU A 59 -10.91 -8.35 12.41
C LEU A 59 -9.40 -8.18 12.22
N PHE A 60 -8.99 -7.21 11.44
CA PHE A 60 -7.59 -6.92 11.19
C PHE A 60 -6.86 -6.49 12.47
N ARG A 61 -7.46 -5.60 13.27
CA ARG A 61 -6.89 -5.20 14.58
C ARG A 61 -6.77 -6.37 15.55
N GLU A 62 -7.74 -7.29 15.55
CA GLU A 62 -7.66 -8.52 16.35
C GLU A 62 -6.50 -9.41 15.87
N ALA A 63 -6.32 -9.56 14.56
CA ALA A 63 -5.23 -10.33 13.97
C ALA A 63 -3.85 -9.71 14.28
N LEU A 64 -3.73 -8.37 14.25
CA LEU A 64 -2.50 -7.67 14.64
C LEU A 64 -2.17 -7.90 16.12
N LYS A 65 -3.14 -7.80 17.02
CA LYS A 65 -2.95 -8.09 18.45
C LYS A 65 -2.48 -9.52 18.70
N LYS A 66 -3.10 -10.49 18.01
CA LYS A 66 -2.69 -11.92 18.09
C LYS A 66 -1.27 -12.11 17.57
N ARG A 67 -0.92 -11.43 16.47
CA ARG A 67 0.43 -11.45 15.91
C ARG A 67 1.45 -10.93 16.94
N ASN A 68 1.20 -9.80 17.57
CA ASN A 68 2.13 -9.17 18.50
C ASN A 68 2.23 -9.89 19.85
N GLY A 69 1.16 -10.55 20.31
CA GLY A 69 1.16 -11.36 21.53
C GLY A 69 1.97 -12.66 21.45
N ARG A 70 2.48 -13.04 20.28
CA ARG A 70 3.29 -14.25 20.07
C ARG A 70 4.81 -13.97 20.02
N GLU A 71 5.28 -12.95 20.69
CA GLU A 71 6.71 -12.66 20.79
C GLU A 71 7.45 -13.85 21.40
N GLY A 72 8.45 -14.37 20.69
CA GLY A 72 9.32 -15.46 21.14
C GLY A 72 9.15 -16.80 20.42
N GLU A 73 8.19 -16.98 19.50
CA GLU A 73 8.10 -18.20 18.71
C GLU A 73 9.19 -18.24 17.62
N PRO A 74 10.01 -19.33 17.53
CA PRO A 74 11.16 -19.41 16.62
C PRO A 74 10.83 -19.34 15.13
N ASP A 75 9.63 -19.77 14.70
CA ASP A 75 9.20 -19.83 13.32
C ASP A 75 8.71 -18.48 12.76
N ARG A 76 8.53 -17.48 13.62
CA ARG A 76 8.06 -16.16 13.24
C ARG A 76 9.06 -15.37 12.38
N LYS A 77 10.36 -15.68 12.49
CA LYS A 77 11.44 -14.91 11.86
C LYS A 77 11.62 -15.15 10.36
N LYS A 78 11.02 -16.19 9.80
CA LYS A 78 11.31 -16.63 8.41
C LYS A 78 10.16 -16.47 7.40
N GLN A 79 8.91 -16.35 7.83
CA GLN A 79 7.76 -16.48 6.91
C GLN A 79 7.08 -15.17 6.51
N ASP A 80 7.25 -14.09 7.28
CA ASP A 80 6.53 -12.84 7.03
C ASP A 80 7.52 -11.67 6.98
N ALA A 81 7.98 -11.27 5.78
CA ALA A 81 8.55 -9.95 5.58
C ALA A 81 7.58 -8.90 6.16
N ALA A 82 8.10 -7.85 6.83
CA ALA A 82 7.28 -6.95 7.65
C ALA A 82 6.01 -6.48 6.91
N ASP A 83 6.16 -5.93 5.71
CA ASP A 83 5.05 -5.39 4.92
C ASP A 83 4.16 -6.50 4.33
N GLY A 84 4.74 -7.53 3.74
CA GLY A 84 4.00 -8.68 3.20
C GLY A 84 3.22 -9.44 4.27
N GLY A 85 3.76 -9.55 5.47
CA GLY A 85 3.05 -10.17 6.60
C GLY A 85 1.83 -9.36 7.05
N VAL A 86 1.88 -8.02 6.99
CA VAL A 86 0.74 -7.17 7.30
C VAL A 86 -0.31 -7.25 6.18
N LEU A 87 0.10 -7.25 4.91
CA LEU A 87 -0.79 -7.46 3.76
C LEU A 87 -1.54 -8.78 3.86
N LYS A 88 -0.85 -9.88 4.22
CA LYS A 88 -1.47 -11.19 4.41
C LYS A 88 -2.50 -11.22 5.54
N LEU A 89 -2.24 -10.49 6.64
CA LEU A 89 -3.22 -10.35 7.71
C LEU A 89 -4.44 -9.55 7.26
N LEU A 90 -4.23 -8.51 6.47
CA LEU A 90 -5.31 -7.69 5.93
C LEU A 90 -6.17 -8.49 4.95
N GLU A 91 -5.56 -9.27 4.06
CA GLU A 91 -6.25 -10.17 3.14
C GLU A 91 -7.15 -11.16 3.89
N LYS A 92 -6.61 -11.84 4.92
CA LYS A 92 -7.39 -12.74 5.75
C LYS A 92 -8.56 -12.03 6.45
N ALA A 93 -8.35 -10.82 6.94
CA ALA A 93 -9.43 -10.06 7.57
C ALA A 93 -10.55 -9.70 6.58
N VAL A 94 -10.21 -9.42 5.31
CA VAL A 94 -11.19 -9.22 4.24
C VAL A 94 -12.02 -10.48 4.00
N GLU A 95 -11.34 -11.64 3.90
CA GLU A 95 -12.02 -12.94 3.69
C GLU A 95 -12.87 -13.34 4.88
N GLU A 96 -12.38 -13.18 6.12
CA GLU A 96 -13.12 -13.45 7.35
C GLU A 96 -14.35 -12.54 7.52
N ALA A 97 -14.28 -11.30 7.01
CA ALA A 97 -15.43 -10.39 6.95
C ALA A 97 -16.45 -10.77 5.85
N GLY A 98 -16.15 -11.78 5.03
CA GLY A 98 -17.04 -12.30 3.99
C GLY A 98 -16.95 -11.55 2.67
N TYR A 99 -15.93 -10.72 2.46
CA TYR A 99 -15.69 -10.00 1.20
C TYR A 99 -14.68 -10.73 0.31
N GLN A 100 -14.77 -10.49 -1.00
CA GLN A 100 -13.88 -11.09 -1.99
C GLN A 100 -12.70 -10.15 -2.29
N CYS A 101 -11.50 -10.56 -1.89
CA CYS A 101 -10.25 -9.89 -2.22
C CYS A 101 -10.02 -9.91 -3.74
N GLY A 102 -9.59 -8.79 -4.32
CA GLY A 102 -9.38 -8.64 -5.76
C GLY A 102 -10.66 -8.49 -6.60
N LYS A 103 -11.84 -8.48 -5.98
CA LYS A 103 -13.12 -8.27 -6.65
C LYS A 103 -13.93 -7.15 -6.00
N GLU A 104 -14.18 -7.25 -4.72
CA GLU A 104 -14.91 -6.24 -3.94
C GLU A 104 -13.96 -5.28 -3.24
N ILE A 105 -12.90 -5.82 -2.66
CA ILE A 105 -11.88 -5.09 -1.91
C ILE A 105 -10.53 -5.26 -2.59
N PHE A 106 -9.89 -4.15 -2.84
CA PHE A 106 -8.50 -4.04 -3.29
C PHE A 106 -7.68 -3.32 -2.24
N PHE A 107 -6.36 -3.28 -2.42
CA PHE A 107 -5.46 -2.58 -1.53
C PHE A 107 -4.81 -1.38 -2.22
N ALA A 108 -4.47 -0.38 -1.42
CA ALA A 108 -3.56 0.68 -1.81
C ALA A 108 -2.39 0.68 -0.83
N VAL A 109 -1.19 0.86 -1.37
CA VAL A 109 0.06 0.89 -0.61
C VAL A 109 0.72 2.24 -0.80
N ASN A 110 0.87 2.99 0.29
CA ASN A 110 1.79 4.11 0.34
C ASN A 110 3.13 3.58 0.89
N ALA A 111 4.08 3.35 -0.01
CA ALA A 111 5.39 2.87 0.40
C ALA A 111 6.17 3.94 1.18
N GLY A 112 5.95 5.23 0.86
CA GLY A 112 6.66 6.34 1.46
C GLY A 112 8.18 6.16 1.34
N ALA A 113 8.66 5.59 0.21
CA ALA A 113 10.02 5.09 0.05
C ALA A 113 11.10 6.16 0.22
N GLY A 114 10.74 7.44 0.09
CA GLY A 114 11.64 8.55 0.40
C GLY A 114 12.14 8.56 1.86
N ARG A 115 11.38 7.98 2.81
CA ARG A 115 11.80 7.83 4.21
C ARG A 115 12.83 6.72 4.40
N LEU A 116 12.76 5.70 3.54
CA LEU A 116 13.63 4.54 3.58
C LEU A 116 14.96 4.79 2.87
N TYR A 117 14.98 5.79 1.98
CA TYR A 117 16.12 6.06 1.11
C TYR A 117 17.27 6.74 1.82
N GLU A 118 18.44 6.12 1.79
CA GLU A 118 19.72 6.68 2.29
C GLU A 118 20.50 7.28 1.13
N LYS A 119 20.55 8.60 1.06
CA LYS A 119 21.22 9.33 -0.05
C LYS A 119 22.69 9.02 -0.21
N GLN A 120 23.41 8.74 0.88
CA GLN A 120 24.87 8.52 0.85
C GLN A 120 25.22 7.17 0.21
N SER A 121 24.45 6.14 0.50
CA SER A 121 24.69 4.78 0.02
C SER A 121 23.82 4.39 -1.20
N GLY A 122 22.77 5.16 -1.50
CA GLY A 122 21.87 4.88 -2.62
C GLY A 122 20.96 3.70 -2.40
N VAL A 123 20.75 3.26 -1.14
CA VAL A 123 19.91 2.11 -0.81
C VAL A 123 18.71 2.50 0.02
N TYR A 124 17.70 1.62 0.03
CA TYR A 124 16.51 1.72 0.86
C TYR A 124 16.67 0.83 2.09
N ARG A 125 16.51 1.39 3.29
CA ARG A 125 16.62 0.68 4.57
C ARG A 125 15.26 0.27 5.08
N PHE A 126 15.16 -1.00 5.53
CA PHE A 126 13.95 -1.60 6.07
C PHE A 126 14.12 -1.90 7.56
N PRO A 127 13.92 -0.92 8.46
CA PRO A 127 14.16 -1.10 9.88
C PRO A 127 13.21 -2.06 10.57
N ALA A 128 11.92 -2.13 10.18
CA ALA A 128 10.98 -3.08 10.76
C ALA A 128 11.33 -4.51 10.36
N GLU A 129 11.60 -4.74 9.09
CA GLU A 129 12.05 -6.05 8.60
C GLU A 129 13.39 -6.45 9.24
N SER A 130 14.32 -5.50 9.38
CA SER A 130 15.62 -5.73 10.04
C SER A 130 15.46 -6.21 11.48
N ARG A 131 14.56 -5.57 12.25
CA ARG A 131 14.27 -6.01 13.63
C ARG A 131 13.70 -7.42 13.67
N ARG A 132 12.81 -7.76 12.72
CA ARG A 132 12.20 -9.09 12.64
C ARG A 132 13.19 -10.18 12.26
N CYS A 133 14.03 -9.91 11.26
CA CYS A 133 15.02 -10.88 10.78
C CYS A 133 16.24 -10.98 11.69
N GLY A 134 16.46 -9.99 12.57
CA GLY A 134 17.65 -9.89 13.41
C GLY A 134 18.93 -9.56 12.63
N GLN A 135 18.79 -9.04 11.42
CA GLN A 135 19.90 -8.60 10.56
C GLN A 135 19.47 -7.36 9.77
N ARG A 136 20.43 -6.57 9.34
CA ARG A 136 20.18 -5.38 8.52
C ARG A 136 19.61 -5.77 7.16
N VAL A 137 18.47 -5.21 6.82
CA VAL A 137 17.82 -5.38 5.52
C VAL A 137 17.89 -4.06 4.77
N GLU A 138 18.50 -4.12 3.61
CA GLU A 138 18.63 -3.01 2.67
C GLU A 138 18.29 -3.51 1.28
N ARG A 139 17.77 -2.64 0.42
CA ARG A 139 17.45 -2.93 -0.98
C ARG A 139 18.03 -1.85 -1.87
N SER A 140 18.62 -2.25 -2.99
CA SER A 140 18.89 -1.34 -4.10
C SER A 140 17.58 -0.89 -4.74
N ARG A 141 17.64 0.03 -5.70
CA ARG A 141 16.49 0.42 -6.50
C ARG A 141 15.85 -0.77 -7.20
N GLU A 142 16.66 -1.58 -7.85
CA GLU A 142 16.22 -2.76 -8.59
C GLU A 142 15.56 -3.80 -7.68
N GLU A 143 16.17 -4.06 -6.52
CA GLU A 143 15.61 -4.97 -5.51
C GLU A 143 14.30 -4.46 -4.92
N LEU A 144 14.13 -3.14 -4.74
CA LEU A 144 12.87 -2.57 -4.29
C LEU A 144 11.79 -2.68 -5.38
N ILE A 145 12.14 -2.42 -6.64
CA ILE A 145 11.23 -2.61 -7.77
C ILE A 145 10.76 -4.07 -7.83
N GLU A 146 11.67 -5.04 -7.70
CA GLU A 146 11.32 -6.46 -7.66
C GLU A 146 10.42 -6.82 -6.48
N TYR A 147 10.72 -6.26 -5.31
CA TYR A 147 9.91 -6.46 -4.10
C TYR A 147 8.48 -5.95 -4.30
N LEU A 148 8.31 -4.72 -4.80
CA LEU A 148 7.00 -4.14 -5.08
C LEU A 148 6.24 -4.92 -6.15
N THR A 149 6.92 -5.28 -7.26
CA THR A 149 6.34 -6.09 -8.34
C THR A 149 5.84 -7.44 -7.82
N ARG A 150 6.60 -8.09 -6.95
CA ARG A 150 6.17 -9.35 -6.32
C ARG A 150 4.93 -9.16 -5.45
N LEU A 151 4.90 -8.09 -4.64
CA LEU A 151 3.73 -7.81 -3.80
C LEU A 151 2.46 -7.54 -4.62
N THR A 152 2.57 -6.85 -5.76
CA THR A 152 1.41 -6.63 -6.66
C THR A 152 0.91 -7.93 -7.29
N GLY A 153 1.80 -8.87 -7.59
CA GLY A 153 1.42 -10.19 -8.09
C GLY A 153 0.84 -11.13 -7.01
N GLU A 154 1.20 -10.92 -5.74
CA GLU A 154 0.72 -11.75 -4.62
C GLU A 154 -0.59 -11.21 -4.01
N TYR A 155 -0.82 -9.90 -4.04
CA TYR A 155 -1.96 -9.23 -3.41
C TYR A 155 -2.69 -8.31 -4.40
N PRO A 156 -4.00 -8.11 -4.26
CA PRO A 156 -4.79 -7.27 -5.17
C PRO A 156 -4.54 -5.76 -4.92
N ILE A 157 -3.32 -5.33 -5.14
CA ILE A 157 -2.90 -3.93 -5.01
C ILE A 157 -3.35 -3.19 -6.28
N SER A 158 -4.16 -2.14 -6.13
CA SER A 158 -4.63 -1.30 -7.24
C SER A 158 -4.02 0.10 -7.23
N LEU A 159 -3.24 0.44 -6.21
CA LEU A 159 -2.57 1.73 -6.11
C LEU A 159 -1.25 1.59 -5.35
N LEU A 160 -0.18 2.13 -5.92
CA LEU A 160 1.12 2.33 -5.29
C LEU A 160 1.40 3.83 -5.19
N GLU A 161 1.57 4.35 -3.97
CA GLU A 161 1.95 5.72 -3.69
C GLU A 161 3.38 5.79 -3.18
N ASP A 162 4.15 6.74 -3.70
CA ASP A 162 5.56 6.97 -3.35
C ASP A 162 6.41 5.67 -3.31
N PRO A 163 6.36 4.84 -4.39
CA PRO A 163 7.02 3.53 -4.40
C PRO A 163 8.55 3.60 -4.39
N LEU A 164 9.12 4.71 -4.84
CA LEU A 164 10.55 4.98 -4.88
C LEU A 164 10.86 6.39 -4.37
N TYR A 165 12.14 6.70 -4.26
CA TYR A 165 12.57 8.06 -3.95
C TYR A 165 12.09 9.02 -5.04
N ARG A 166 11.45 10.12 -4.65
CA ARG A 166 10.71 11.04 -5.55
C ARG A 166 11.52 11.62 -6.72
N GLU A 167 12.85 11.68 -6.59
CA GLU A 167 13.73 12.20 -7.65
C GLU A 167 14.16 11.09 -8.62
N ASP A 168 13.87 9.81 -8.32
CA ASP A 168 14.21 8.66 -9.15
C ASP A 168 13.15 8.42 -10.22
N ARG A 169 13.10 9.30 -11.21
CA ARG A 169 12.16 9.20 -12.33
C ARG A 169 12.39 7.97 -13.21
N GLU A 170 13.66 7.58 -13.38
CA GLU A 170 14.02 6.39 -14.16
C GLU A 170 13.50 5.12 -13.50
N GLY A 171 13.68 5.00 -12.18
CA GLY A 171 13.17 3.87 -11.42
C GLY A 171 11.64 3.78 -11.46
N ILE A 172 10.92 4.92 -11.40
CA ILE A 172 9.46 4.93 -11.55
C ILE A 172 9.05 4.40 -12.92
N GLN A 173 9.70 4.85 -14.01
CA GLN A 173 9.41 4.37 -15.37
C GLN A 173 9.74 2.89 -15.54
N GLU A 174 10.78 2.39 -14.86
CA GLU A 174 11.13 0.97 -14.86
C GLU A 174 10.06 0.14 -14.15
N LEU A 175 9.59 0.60 -12.98
CA LEU A 175 8.50 -0.04 -12.26
C LEU A 175 7.22 -0.09 -13.10
N GLU A 176 6.82 1.04 -13.73
CA GLU A 176 5.66 1.11 -14.62
C GLU A 176 5.75 0.06 -15.73
N LYS A 177 6.86 0.04 -16.47
CA LYS A 177 7.07 -0.95 -17.56
C LYS A 177 7.01 -2.40 -17.05
N LYS A 178 7.49 -2.65 -15.84
CA LYS A 178 7.51 -3.99 -15.27
C LYS A 178 6.10 -4.44 -14.89
N LEU A 179 5.28 -3.55 -14.33
CA LEU A 179 3.87 -3.81 -14.02
C LEU A 179 3.04 -4.00 -15.29
N ASP A 180 3.21 -3.14 -16.29
CA ASP A 180 2.53 -3.27 -17.61
C ASP A 180 2.83 -4.64 -18.25
N SER A 181 4.07 -5.13 -18.12
CA SER A 181 4.47 -6.43 -18.68
C SER A 181 3.79 -7.64 -18.03
N LEU A 182 3.26 -7.47 -16.82
CA LEU A 182 2.52 -8.50 -16.08
C LEU A 182 1.01 -8.46 -16.33
N ASN A 183 0.53 -7.63 -17.26
CA ASN A 183 -0.89 -7.33 -17.51
C ASN A 183 -1.61 -6.78 -16.26
N GLU A 184 -0.88 -6.06 -15.44
CA GLU A 184 -1.40 -5.38 -14.25
C GLU A 184 -1.84 -3.94 -14.58
N ASP A 185 -2.52 -3.76 -15.73
CA ASP A 185 -2.95 -2.46 -16.29
C ASP A 185 -3.84 -1.64 -15.34
N ASP A 186 -4.36 -2.25 -14.28
CA ASP A 186 -5.24 -1.63 -13.30
C ASP A 186 -4.50 -1.01 -12.10
N ILE A 187 -3.15 -1.07 -12.05
CA ILE A 187 -2.39 -0.49 -10.95
C ILE A 187 -2.04 0.97 -11.25
N LEU A 188 -2.57 1.87 -10.43
CA LEU A 188 -2.23 3.29 -10.48
C LEU A 188 -0.95 3.56 -9.66
N ILE A 189 0.05 4.19 -10.28
CA ILE A 189 1.23 4.67 -9.58
C ILE A 189 1.08 6.18 -9.33
N LEU A 190 1.17 6.59 -8.06
CA LEU A 190 1.26 7.97 -7.64
C LEU A 190 2.67 8.24 -7.09
N ALA A 191 3.47 8.98 -7.83
CA ALA A 191 4.83 9.33 -7.42
C ALA A 191 4.95 10.83 -7.15
N GLY A 192 5.38 11.16 -5.94
CA GLY A 192 5.62 12.52 -5.50
C GLY A 192 4.39 13.16 -4.83
N SER A 193 4.64 13.79 -3.68
CA SER A 193 3.66 14.70 -3.09
C SER A 193 3.29 15.77 -4.11
N ILE A 194 2.01 16.11 -4.19
CA ILE A 194 1.49 17.24 -4.99
C ILE A 194 2.45 18.43 -4.83
N PRO A 195 2.97 19.01 -5.93
CA PRO A 195 3.86 20.16 -5.84
C PRO A 195 3.21 21.23 -4.97
N LYS A 196 3.94 21.78 -4.01
CA LYS A 196 3.43 22.85 -3.11
C LYS A 196 3.01 24.12 -3.87
N SER A 197 3.31 24.19 -5.16
CA SER A 197 2.83 25.20 -6.10
C SER A 197 2.41 24.49 -7.39
N LEU A 198 1.13 24.33 -7.60
CA LEU A 198 0.62 24.21 -8.96
C LEU A 198 0.95 25.54 -9.67
N PRO A 199 1.46 25.49 -10.92
CA PRO A 199 1.60 26.73 -11.72
C PRO A 199 0.26 27.45 -11.70
N GLN A 200 0.27 28.76 -11.45
CA GLN A 200 -0.96 29.58 -11.37
C GLN A 200 -1.78 29.53 -12.69
N ASP A 201 -1.20 29.05 -13.77
CA ASP A 201 -1.77 29.03 -15.11
C ASP A 201 -2.64 27.79 -15.41
N THR A 202 -2.91 26.97 -14.41
CA THR A 202 -3.74 25.74 -14.60
C THR A 202 -5.24 25.98 -14.31
N TYR A 203 -5.66 27.23 -14.11
CA TYR A 203 -7.05 27.60 -13.73
C TYR A 203 -7.71 28.60 -14.72
N GLU A 204 -7.30 28.66 -15.98
CA GLU A 204 -8.07 29.35 -17.02
C GLU A 204 -8.99 28.41 -17.80
#